data_21d3621de7c4b1f96fd39a050d4528f4
#
_entry.id   21d3621de7c4b1f96fd39a050d4528f4
#
_cell.length_a   1.000
_cell.length_b   1.000
_cell.length_c   1.000
_cell.angle_alpha   90.00
_cell.angle_beta   90.00
_cell.angle_gamma   90.00
#
_symmetry.space_group_name_H-M   'P 1'
#
loop_
_entity.id
_entity.type
_entity.pdbx_description
1 polymer ?
#
loop_
_entity_poly.entity_id
_entity_poly.type
_entity_poly.pdbx_seq_one_letter_code
_entity_poly.pdbx_strand_id
1 'polypeptide(L)'
;MAAAAVGASDRGPSWPEGEAIANQASARIDVIVSALPFKQRVAFTLRKVHELDYDAIGKSLECSGESARAHVFQALRKIRRGLDDLDAVHTERQP
;
A
#
# COMPACT_ATOMS: atom_id res chain seq x y z
N MET A 1 -0.51 -23.08 -15.62
CA MET A 1 -1.05 -22.58 -16.80
C MET A 1 -2.41 -21.99 -16.60
N ALA A 2 -3.32 -22.77 -16.29
CA ALA A 2 -4.67 -22.29 -16.17
C ALA A 2 -4.83 -21.28 -15.06
N ALA A 3 -4.07 -21.46 -14.02
CA ALA A 3 -4.26 -20.63 -12.85
C ALA A 3 -4.00 -19.16 -13.16
N ALA A 4 -2.98 -18.89 -13.91
CA ALA A 4 -2.67 -17.52 -14.22
C ALA A 4 -3.75 -16.90 -15.06
N ALA A 5 -4.21 -17.63 -16.02
CA ALA A 5 -5.24 -17.13 -16.89
C ALA A 5 -6.50 -16.86 -16.10
N VAL A 6 -6.79 -17.75 -15.16
CA VAL A 6 -7.98 -17.60 -14.37
C VAL A 6 -7.94 -16.30 -13.57
N GLY A 7 -6.82 -16.04 -12.94
CA GLY A 7 -6.71 -14.84 -12.15
C GLY A 7 -6.93 -13.61 -12.96
N ALA A 8 -6.34 -13.57 -14.12
CA ALA A 8 -6.48 -12.40 -14.97
C ALA A 8 -7.89 -12.23 -15.46
N SER A 9 -8.50 -13.32 -15.88
CA SER A 9 -9.81 -13.21 -16.46
C SER A 9 -10.85 -12.84 -15.43
N ASP A 10 -10.63 -13.19 -14.19
CA ASP A 10 -11.61 -12.90 -13.17
C ASP A 10 -11.85 -11.43 -13.02
N ARG A 11 -10.85 -10.66 -13.31
CA ARG A 11 -10.98 -9.29 -12.99
C ARG A 11 -11.24 -8.40 -14.13
N GLY A 12 -11.03 -8.88 -15.26
CA GLY A 12 -10.95 -7.98 -16.36
C GLY A 12 -12.16 -7.20 -16.64
N PRO A 13 -12.88 -7.60 -17.65
CA PRO A 13 -13.86 -6.72 -18.25
C PRO A 13 -15.17 -6.56 -17.50
N SER A 14 -15.38 -7.33 -16.49
CA SER A 14 -16.67 -7.28 -15.83
C SER A 14 -16.70 -6.36 -14.62
N TRP A 15 -15.65 -5.59 -14.41
CA TRP A 15 -15.60 -4.72 -13.24
C TRP A 15 -16.52 -3.53 -13.39
N PRO A 16 -17.29 -3.21 -12.33
CA PRO A 16 -18.03 -1.96 -12.32
C PRO A 16 -17.08 -0.77 -12.27
N GLU A 17 -17.60 0.37 -12.66
CA GLU A 17 -16.79 1.58 -12.65
C GLU A 17 -16.25 1.91 -11.29
N GLY A 18 -17.04 1.69 -10.24
CA GLY A 18 -16.59 1.97 -8.91
C GLY A 18 -15.37 1.15 -8.53
N GLU A 19 -15.36 -0.10 -8.95
CA GLU A 19 -14.23 -0.95 -8.66
C GLU A 19 -13.00 -0.54 -9.45
N ALA A 20 -13.19 -0.06 -10.65
CA ALA A 20 -12.08 0.41 -11.45
C ALA A 20 -11.41 1.60 -10.79
N ILE A 21 -12.20 2.51 -10.24
CA ILE A 21 -11.65 3.67 -9.55
C ILE A 21 -10.92 3.24 -8.28
N ALA A 22 -11.49 2.31 -7.52
CA ALA A 22 -10.84 1.80 -6.33
C ALA A 22 -9.53 1.13 -6.67
N ASN A 23 -9.49 0.41 -7.79
CA ASN A 23 -8.27 -0.25 -8.20
C ASN A 23 -7.19 0.74 -8.60
N GLN A 24 -7.56 1.86 -9.17
CA GLN A 24 -6.58 2.89 -9.48
C GLN A 24 -5.97 3.46 -8.21
N ALA A 25 -6.79 3.69 -7.19
CA ALA A 25 -6.27 4.16 -5.92
C ALA A 25 -5.35 3.13 -5.28
N SER A 26 -5.74 1.86 -5.33
CA SER A 26 -4.89 0.80 -4.79
C SER A 26 -3.58 0.71 -5.54
N ALA A 27 -3.61 0.86 -6.85
CA ALA A 27 -2.40 0.81 -7.65
C ALA A 27 -1.44 1.94 -7.27
N ARG A 28 -1.97 3.12 -6.99
CA ARG A 28 -1.13 4.23 -6.56
C ARG A 28 -0.48 3.94 -5.23
N ILE A 29 -1.24 3.41 -4.29
CA ILE A 29 -0.70 3.06 -3.00
C ILE A 29 0.35 1.97 -3.15
N ASP A 30 0.11 0.99 -4.00
CA ASP A 30 1.07 -0.08 -4.21
C ASP A 30 2.39 0.45 -4.73
N VAL A 31 2.34 1.40 -5.65
CA VAL A 31 3.57 1.99 -6.16
C VAL A 31 4.32 2.70 -5.05
N ILE A 32 3.62 3.48 -4.24
CA ILE A 32 4.26 4.21 -3.15
C ILE A 32 4.84 3.22 -2.13
N VAL A 33 4.08 2.20 -1.78
CA VAL A 33 4.53 1.22 -0.81
C VAL A 33 5.76 0.48 -1.31
N SER A 34 5.78 0.12 -2.58
CA SER A 34 6.93 -0.60 -3.12
C SER A 34 8.20 0.24 -3.12
N ALA A 35 8.07 1.54 -3.03
CA ALA A 35 9.22 2.44 -2.97
C ALA A 35 9.70 2.69 -1.54
N LEU A 36 8.99 2.20 -0.54
CA LEU A 36 9.38 2.40 0.85
C LEU A 36 10.61 1.57 1.20
N PRO A 37 11.42 2.04 2.16
CA PRO A 37 12.48 1.18 2.69
C PRO A 37 11.91 -0.14 3.19
N PHE A 38 12.75 -1.17 3.15
CA PHE A 38 12.28 -2.53 3.42
C PHE A 38 11.51 -2.65 4.73
N LYS A 39 12.07 -2.14 5.82
CA LYS A 39 11.42 -2.33 7.12
C LYS A 39 10.10 -1.58 7.20
N GLN A 40 10.04 -0.40 6.61
CA GLN A 40 8.79 0.36 6.60
C GLN A 40 7.74 -0.35 5.76
N ARG A 41 8.15 -0.87 4.61
CA ARG A 41 7.21 -1.58 3.74
C ARG A 41 6.66 -2.81 4.42
N VAL A 42 7.54 -3.62 5.01
CA VAL A 42 7.10 -4.84 5.66
C VAL A 42 6.23 -4.52 6.88
N ALA A 43 6.65 -3.56 7.68
CA ALA A 43 5.88 -3.20 8.86
C ALA A 43 4.48 -2.73 8.48
N PHE A 44 4.39 -1.88 7.47
CA PHE A 44 3.11 -1.39 7.02
C PHE A 44 2.22 -2.54 6.52
N THR A 45 2.80 -3.42 5.72
CA THR A 45 2.04 -4.55 5.18
C THR A 45 1.54 -5.47 6.29
N LEU A 46 2.41 -5.79 7.24
CA LEU A 46 2.01 -6.66 8.33
C LEU A 46 0.91 -6.02 9.18
N ARG A 47 0.97 -4.72 9.36
CA ARG A 47 -0.04 -4.04 10.16
C ARG A 47 -1.36 -3.92 9.42
N LYS A 48 -1.34 -3.54 8.16
CA LYS A 48 -2.56 -3.21 7.44
C LYS A 48 -3.21 -4.40 6.77
N VAL A 49 -2.42 -5.32 6.27
CA VAL A 49 -2.96 -6.48 5.56
C VAL A 49 -3.20 -7.63 6.53
N HIS A 50 -2.23 -7.88 7.40
CA HIS A 50 -2.30 -9.03 8.31
C HIS A 50 -2.76 -8.64 9.70
N GLU A 51 -2.90 -7.35 9.97
CA GLU A 51 -3.45 -6.85 11.23
C GLU A 51 -2.69 -7.34 12.46
N LEU A 52 -1.40 -7.49 12.33
CA LEU A 52 -0.57 -7.89 13.44
C LEU A 52 -0.36 -6.71 14.39
N ASP A 53 -0.17 -7.02 15.68
CA ASP A 53 0.17 -5.96 16.60
C ASP A 53 1.65 -5.60 16.48
N TYR A 54 2.03 -4.48 17.10
CA TYR A 54 3.39 -3.97 16.91
C TYR A 54 4.45 -4.92 17.47
N ASP A 55 4.13 -5.63 18.54
CA ASP A 55 5.10 -6.58 19.09
C ASP A 55 5.35 -7.72 18.12
N ALA A 56 4.30 -8.23 17.50
CA ALA A 56 4.46 -9.29 16.51
C ALA A 56 5.24 -8.79 15.29
N ILE A 57 4.97 -7.57 14.86
CA ILE A 57 5.70 -6.98 13.74
C ILE A 57 7.17 -6.84 14.12
N GLY A 58 7.42 -6.38 15.35
CA GLY A 58 8.79 -6.24 15.82
C GLY A 58 9.54 -7.56 15.79
N LYS A 59 8.89 -8.63 16.22
CA LYS A 59 9.52 -9.93 16.19
C LYS A 59 9.85 -10.34 14.76
N SER A 60 8.97 -10.07 13.84
CA SER A 60 9.22 -10.39 12.43
C SER A 60 10.37 -9.60 11.85
N LEU A 61 10.54 -8.37 12.30
CA LEU A 61 11.60 -7.49 11.79
C LEU A 61 12.83 -7.48 12.68
N GLU A 62 12.82 -8.27 13.73
CA GLU A 62 13.92 -8.32 14.68
C GLU A 62 14.18 -6.96 15.31
N CYS A 63 13.11 -6.31 15.72
CA CYS A 63 13.21 -5.04 16.41
C CYS A 63 12.13 -4.98 17.48
N SER A 64 12.14 -3.90 18.27
CA SER A 64 11.16 -3.73 19.31
C SER A 64 9.80 -3.37 18.75
N GLY A 65 8.77 -3.53 19.55
CA GLY A 65 7.44 -3.09 19.14
C GLY A 65 7.39 -1.60 18.90
N GLU A 66 8.14 -0.83 19.68
CA GLU A 66 8.21 0.61 19.46
C GLU A 66 8.84 0.95 18.13
N SER A 67 9.89 0.25 17.78
CA SER A 67 10.51 0.46 16.47
C SER A 67 9.56 0.07 15.36
N ALA A 68 8.86 -1.03 15.55
CA ALA A 68 7.86 -1.46 14.56
C ALA A 68 6.80 -0.39 14.37
N ARG A 69 6.32 0.18 15.46
CA ARG A 69 5.33 1.24 15.39
C ARG A 69 5.87 2.45 14.64
N ALA A 70 7.11 2.80 14.92
CA ALA A 70 7.74 3.92 14.22
C ALA A 70 7.83 3.66 12.73
N HIS A 71 8.20 2.43 12.36
CA HIS A 71 8.26 2.08 10.94
C HIS A 71 6.90 2.21 10.27
N VAL A 72 5.84 1.78 10.95
CA VAL A 72 4.50 1.90 10.39
C VAL A 72 4.12 3.36 10.22
N PHE A 73 4.40 4.18 11.25
CA PHE A 73 4.05 5.60 11.18
C PHE A 73 4.82 6.32 10.08
N GLN A 74 6.10 5.99 9.92
CA GLN A 74 6.90 6.58 8.86
C GLN A 74 6.37 6.16 7.50
N ALA A 75 5.97 4.90 7.36
CA ALA A 75 5.38 4.43 6.12
C ALA A 75 4.10 5.20 5.81
N LEU A 76 3.23 5.34 6.80
CA LEU A 76 1.98 6.06 6.60
C LEU A 76 2.21 7.50 6.19
N ARG A 77 3.20 8.14 6.82
CA ARG A 77 3.52 9.53 6.48
C ARG A 77 3.99 9.64 5.03
N LYS A 78 4.83 8.71 4.60
CA LYS A 78 5.32 8.75 3.23
C LYS A 78 4.23 8.44 2.23
N ILE A 79 3.35 7.51 2.57
CA ILE A 79 2.23 7.20 1.70
C ILE A 79 1.33 8.41 1.55
N ARG A 80 1.01 9.07 2.66
CA ARG A 80 0.17 10.25 2.61
C ARG A 80 0.81 11.35 1.77
N ARG A 81 2.11 11.56 1.96
CA ARG A 81 2.82 12.58 1.19
C ARG A 81 2.81 12.23 -0.30
N GLY A 82 3.02 10.96 -0.63
CA GLY A 82 2.99 10.56 -2.02
C GLY A 82 1.63 10.78 -2.66
N LEU A 83 0.57 10.49 -1.92
CA LEU A 83 -0.77 10.73 -2.43
C LEU A 83 -1.06 12.21 -2.58
N ASP A 84 -0.60 13.01 -1.63
CA ASP A 84 -0.79 14.46 -1.70
C ASP A 84 -0.05 15.03 -2.90
N ASP A 85 1.14 14.54 -3.17
CA ASP A 85 1.90 15.02 -4.33
C ASP A 85 1.17 14.69 -5.62
N LEU A 86 0.59 13.52 -5.71
CA LEU A 86 -0.18 13.17 -6.89
C LEU A 86 -1.39 14.07 -7.05
N ASP A 87 -2.07 14.35 -5.93
CA ASP A 87 -3.22 15.23 -5.97
C ASP A 87 -2.82 16.64 -6.36
N ALA A 88 -1.69 17.12 -5.85
CA ALA A 88 -1.22 18.44 -6.17
C ALA A 88 -0.93 18.58 -7.65
N VAL A 89 -0.26 17.58 -8.22
CA VAL A 89 0.02 17.59 -9.64
C VAL A 89 -1.28 17.62 -10.43
N HIS A 90 -2.24 16.83 -10.00
CA HIS A 90 -3.53 16.78 -10.65
C HIS A 90 -4.22 18.13 -10.58
N THR A 91 -4.14 18.76 -9.43
CA THR A 91 -4.78 20.07 -9.23
C THR A 91 -4.14 21.12 -10.08
N GLU A 92 -2.84 21.08 -10.22
CA GLU A 92 -2.13 22.09 -10.99
C GLU A 92 -2.53 22.09 -12.44
N ARG A 93 -2.99 20.97 -12.95
CA ARG A 93 -3.39 20.93 -14.34
C ARG A 93 -4.70 21.62 -14.59
N GLN A 94 -5.43 21.88 -13.56
CA GLN A 94 -6.72 22.50 -13.74
C GLN A 94 -6.56 24.02 -13.77
N PRO A 95 -7.15 24.63 -14.75
CA PRO A 95 -7.03 26.07 -14.90
C PRO A 95 -7.71 26.82 -13.76
#